data_218aee6ec5742a3f5c4a5ed40ffc9970
#
_entry.id   218aee6ec5742a3f5c4a5ed40ffc9970
#
_cell.length_a   1.000
_cell.length_b   1.000
_cell.length_c   1.000
_cell.angle_alpha   90.00
_cell.angle_beta   90.00
_cell.angle_gamma   90.00
#
_symmetry.space_group_name_H-M   'P 1'
#
loop_
_entity.id
_entity.type
_entity.pdbx_description
1 polymer ?
#
loop_
_entity_poly.entity_id
_entity_poly.type
_entity_poly.pdbx_seq_one_letter_code
_entity_poly.pdbx_strand_id
1 'polypeptide(L)'
;YDGSQFAREGVVLVTCNRRLGAESCLYLESAMQQGVGPGNLGVLDQMQVLLWIQENIAAFGGDAGNVTLFGQADGAVTLQALVATPAARGLAHRVIPQSGAYAAQRPESAQLIADFVLKQLGIKAGDLSALQAVPSAQLTALYPSVRKLQQAAPQPYLPVISESMPVHPADAAHAGFGLELDYLTGTCADEWVNAPDIATTVKDTHIRQHAERILATAAVDRQRLISTYREQRPNLSPEQIEKVMLGDVWARLPTLRVAQGHALRGSGKTYCYYFAETAPAISAARGSDLIIFGNDRSVAAAPSSAAAAEVGALMRRAWCNFARNGDPSLPDASWPEYNNKQQSTMRIGPQPTIIERPFAEQSRILGAVMANNWQSMGL
;
A
#
# COMPACT_ATOMS: atom_id res chain seq x y z
N TYR A 1 16.52 3.00 4.33
CA TYR A 1 16.26 4.36 3.77
C TYR A 1 17.11 5.38 4.52
N ASP A 2 17.87 6.22 3.77
CA ASP A 2 18.64 7.31 4.35
C ASP A 2 17.74 8.54 4.56
N GLY A 3 17.55 8.94 5.82
CA GLY A 3 16.74 10.09 6.22
C GLY A 3 17.41 11.45 6.11
N SER A 4 18.67 11.52 5.68
CA SER A 4 19.47 12.76 5.69
C SER A 4 18.80 13.91 4.93
N GLN A 5 18.11 13.60 3.83
CA GLN A 5 17.43 14.63 3.03
C GLN A 5 16.20 15.20 3.76
N PHE A 6 15.46 14.36 4.48
CA PHE A 6 14.33 14.80 5.33
C PHE A 6 14.80 15.60 6.54
N ALA A 7 15.91 15.20 7.14
CA ALA A 7 16.50 15.95 8.25
C ALA A 7 16.95 17.37 7.82
N ARG A 8 17.49 17.52 6.60
CA ARG A 8 17.81 18.85 6.02
C ARG A 8 16.57 19.72 5.81
N GLU A 9 15.41 19.12 5.58
CA GLU A 9 14.12 19.80 5.51
C GLU A 9 13.54 20.10 6.91
N GLY A 10 14.26 19.80 8.00
CA GLY A 10 13.81 20.06 9.37
C GLY A 10 12.76 19.09 9.89
N VAL A 11 12.81 17.84 9.47
CA VAL A 11 11.92 16.76 9.91
C VAL A 11 12.73 15.67 10.61
N VAL A 12 12.27 15.20 11.77
CA VAL A 12 12.82 14.01 12.42
C VAL A 12 12.25 12.79 11.69
N LEU A 13 13.11 12.05 10.99
CA LEU A 13 12.71 10.80 10.34
C LEU A 13 13.05 9.59 11.21
N VAL A 14 12.03 8.78 11.51
CA VAL A 14 12.17 7.50 12.20
C VAL A 14 11.90 6.36 11.23
N THR A 15 12.84 5.44 11.11
CA THR A 15 12.66 4.19 10.37
C THR A 15 12.64 3.02 11.33
N CYS A 16 11.78 2.05 11.11
CA CYS A 16 11.66 0.88 11.95
C CYS A 16 11.61 -0.41 11.13
N ASN A 17 12.15 -1.48 11.69
CA ASN A 17 11.91 -2.83 11.21
C ASN A 17 10.65 -3.39 11.87
N ARG A 18 9.99 -4.31 11.19
CA ARG A 18 8.85 -5.07 11.69
C ARG A 18 8.97 -6.53 11.27
N ARG A 19 8.26 -7.42 11.91
CA ARG A 19 8.14 -8.80 11.44
C ARG A 19 7.50 -8.85 10.06
N LEU A 20 7.93 -9.79 9.25
CA LEU A 20 7.47 -10.01 7.88
C LEU A 20 7.06 -11.48 7.67
N GLY A 21 6.35 -11.74 6.57
CA GLY A 21 6.00 -13.11 6.17
C GLY A 21 5.20 -13.87 7.22
N ALA A 22 5.56 -15.11 7.45
CA ALA A 22 4.90 -15.99 8.42
C ALA A 22 5.01 -15.42 9.85
N GLU A 23 6.14 -14.84 10.22
CA GLU A 23 6.35 -14.25 11.56
C GLU A 23 5.44 -13.05 11.82
N SER A 24 4.96 -12.38 10.77
CA SER A 24 4.03 -11.25 10.85
C SER A 24 2.56 -11.67 10.84
N CYS A 25 2.18 -12.52 9.90
CA CYS A 25 0.78 -12.71 9.51
C CYS A 25 0.32 -14.18 9.57
N LEU A 26 1.08 -15.08 10.21
CA LEU A 26 0.59 -16.43 10.42
C LEU A 26 -0.56 -16.40 11.44
N TYR A 27 -1.76 -16.71 10.97
CA TYR A 27 -2.97 -16.69 11.78
C TYR A 27 -3.16 -18.05 12.44
N LEU A 28 -3.11 -18.07 13.76
CA LEU A 28 -3.25 -19.30 14.57
C LEU A 28 -4.40 -19.11 15.54
N GLU A 29 -5.56 -19.63 15.21
CA GLU A 29 -6.73 -19.58 16.11
C GLU A 29 -6.42 -20.18 17.48
N SER A 30 -5.69 -21.28 17.51
CA SER A 30 -5.24 -21.93 18.76
C SER A 30 -4.32 -21.06 19.62
N ALA A 31 -3.53 -20.17 19.02
CA ALA A 31 -2.69 -19.22 19.73
C ALA A 31 -3.52 -18.09 20.36
N MET A 32 -4.53 -17.62 19.64
CA MET A 32 -5.45 -16.60 20.16
C MET A 32 -6.24 -17.11 21.36
N GLN A 33 -6.71 -18.35 21.32
CA GLN A 33 -7.38 -19.01 22.44
C GLN A 33 -6.47 -19.15 23.68
N GLN A 34 -5.15 -19.17 23.50
CA GLN A 34 -4.16 -19.17 24.58
C GLN A 34 -3.67 -17.77 24.98
N GLY A 35 -4.32 -16.70 24.47
CA GLY A 35 -3.93 -15.32 24.76
C GLY A 35 -2.66 -14.86 24.05
N VAL A 36 -2.18 -15.60 23.05
CA VAL A 36 -0.99 -15.26 22.26
C VAL A 36 -1.44 -14.58 20.96
N GLY A 37 -1.44 -13.27 20.99
CA GLY A 37 -1.53 -12.34 19.88
C GLY A 37 -2.54 -12.62 18.74
N PRO A 38 -3.03 -11.56 18.10
CA PRO A 38 -4.14 -11.62 17.15
C PRO A 38 -3.73 -11.96 15.70
N GLY A 39 -2.52 -12.46 15.47
CA GLY A 39 -2.08 -12.84 14.11
C GLY A 39 -1.57 -11.71 13.21
N ASN A 40 -1.66 -10.45 13.61
CA ASN A 40 -1.17 -9.27 12.86
C ASN A 40 0.08 -8.68 13.52
N LEU A 41 1.06 -9.51 13.84
CA LEU A 41 2.20 -9.11 14.68
C LEU A 41 3.03 -7.99 14.06
N GLY A 42 3.18 -7.95 12.72
CA GLY A 42 3.89 -6.87 12.05
C GLY A 42 3.15 -5.52 12.10
N VAL A 43 1.82 -5.52 12.22
CA VAL A 43 1.02 -4.31 12.47
C VAL A 43 1.19 -3.86 13.92
N LEU A 44 1.19 -4.79 14.85
CA LEU A 44 1.42 -4.52 16.27
C LEU A 44 2.85 -4.03 16.55
N ASP A 45 3.85 -4.51 15.81
CA ASP A 45 5.22 -3.98 15.89
C ASP A 45 5.26 -2.49 15.55
N GLN A 46 4.54 -2.05 14.51
CA GLN A 46 4.45 -0.63 14.16
C GLN A 46 3.68 0.17 15.21
N MET A 47 2.62 -0.39 15.77
CA MET A 47 1.91 0.25 16.88
C MET A 47 2.84 0.46 18.09
N GLN A 48 3.66 -0.53 18.41
CA GLN A 48 4.64 -0.41 19.51
C GLN A 48 5.68 0.67 19.23
N VAL A 49 6.11 0.84 17.97
CA VAL A 49 7.01 1.94 17.58
C VAL A 49 6.31 3.30 17.78
N LEU A 50 5.02 3.41 17.45
CA LEU A 50 4.29 4.66 17.67
C LEU A 50 4.13 4.99 19.16
N LEU A 51 3.88 4.00 20.01
CA LEU A 51 3.88 4.19 21.47
C LEU A 51 5.25 4.67 21.96
N TRP A 52 6.33 4.07 21.45
CA TRP A 52 7.69 4.53 21.76
C TRP A 52 7.92 5.99 21.31
N ILE A 53 7.42 6.37 20.12
CA ILE A 53 7.50 7.75 19.62
C ILE A 53 6.79 8.72 20.56
N GLN A 54 5.59 8.37 21.03
CA GLN A 54 4.84 9.21 21.98
C GLN A 54 5.65 9.48 23.27
N GLU A 55 6.37 8.49 23.75
CA GLU A 55 7.14 8.59 25.00
C GLU A 55 8.50 9.27 24.84
N ASN A 56 9.14 9.15 23.67
CA ASN A 56 10.57 9.41 23.56
C ASN A 56 10.95 10.49 22.52
N ILE A 57 10.10 10.80 21.54
CA ILE A 57 10.52 11.59 20.38
C ILE A 57 10.93 13.01 20.72
N ALA A 58 10.44 13.57 21.82
CA ALA A 58 10.83 14.89 22.32
C ALA A 58 12.33 14.99 22.62
N ALA A 59 12.96 13.90 23.10
CA ALA A 59 14.39 13.85 23.36
C ALA A 59 15.23 13.93 22.06
N PHE A 60 14.62 13.67 20.90
CA PHE A 60 15.25 13.78 19.58
C PHE A 60 14.85 15.09 18.86
N GLY A 61 14.16 16.02 19.55
CA GLY A 61 13.69 17.27 18.98
C GLY A 61 12.43 17.14 18.13
N GLY A 62 11.72 16.01 18.20
CA GLY A 62 10.44 15.78 17.53
C GLY A 62 9.25 16.16 18.40
N ASP A 63 8.07 16.18 17.76
CA ASP A 63 6.78 16.50 18.40
C ASP A 63 5.86 15.29 18.31
N ALA A 64 5.54 14.69 19.46
CA ALA A 64 4.61 13.58 19.58
C ALA A 64 3.17 13.95 19.16
N GLY A 65 2.81 15.24 19.22
CA GLY A 65 1.56 15.80 18.71
C GLY A 65 1.54 16.04 17.20
N ASN A 66 2.63 15.71 16.48
CA ASN A 66 2.74 15.93 15.04
C ASN A 66 3.44 14.75 14.33
N VAL A 67 2.83 13.58 14.39
CA VAL A 67 3.36 12.34 13.82
C VAL A 67 2.70 12.07 12.47
N THR A 68 3.53 11.94 11.43
CA THR A 68 3.12 11.55 10.08
C THR A 68 3.69 10.17 9.75
N LEU A 69 2.82 9.23 9.38
CA LEU A 69 3.21 7.92 8.89
C LEU A 69 3.32 7.94 7.38
N PHE A 70 4.36 7.37 6.83
CA PHE A 70 4.43 7.15 5.39
C PHE A 70 5.04 5.79 5.06
N GLY A 71 4.64 5.24 3.93
CA GLY A 71 5.10 3.93 3.51
C GLY A 71 4.71 3.63 2.07
N GLN A 72 5.55 2.87 1.38
CA GLN A 72 5.37 2.50 -0.01
C GLN A 72 5.11 0.99 -0.12
N ALA A 73 4.25 0.59 -1.07
CA ALA A 73 3.92 -0.82 -1.35
C ALA A 73 3.45 -1.57 -0.09
N ASP A 74 4.21 -2.55 0.38
CA ASP A 74 3.92 -3.32 1.59
C ASP A 74 3.91 -2.44 2.86
N GLY A 75 4.75 -1.39 2.90
CA GLY A 75 4.69 -0.37 3.95
C GLY A 75 3.35 0.37 3.97
N ALA A 76 2.80 0.72 2.80
CA ALA A 76 1.48 1.35 2.70
C ALA A 76 0.36 0.39 3.10
N VAL A 77 0.44 -0.89 2.76
CA VAL A 77 -0.52 -1.93 3.18
C VAL A 77 -0.58 -2.02 4.71
N THR A 78 0.59 -2.11 5.35
CA THR A 78 0.67 -2.25 6.81
C THR A 78 0.25 -0.96 7.53
N LEU A 79 0.60 0.21 6.96
CA LEU A 79 0.14 1.51 7.44
C LEU A 79 -1.39 1.59 7.42
N GLN A 80 -2.02 1.19 6.33
CA GLN A 80 -3.47 1.23 6.20
C GLN A 80 -4.15 0.18 7.10
N ALA A 81 -3.50 -0.98 7.33
CA ALA A 81 -3.94 -1.95 8.33
C ALA A 81 -3.88 -1.36 9.76
N LEU A 82 -2.84 -0.58 10.05
CA LEU A 82 -2.72 0.14 11.32
C LEU A 82 -3.85 1.18 11.50
N VAL A 83 -4.21 1.93 10.44
CA VAL A 83 -5.36 2.83 10.46
C VAL A 83 -6.68 2.08 10.75
N ALA A 84 -6.83 0.85 10.25
CA ALA A 84 -7.97 -0.01 10.51
C ALA A 84 -7.94 -0.69 11.90
N THR A 85 -6.90 -0.42 12.71
CA THR A 85 -6.70 -0.99 14.05
C THR A 85 -7.14 0.00 15.12
N PRO A 86 -8.25 -0.26 15.88
CA PRO A 86 -8.79 0.68 16.84
C PRO A 86 -7.78 1.15 17.90
N ALA A 87 -6.91 0.25 18.35
CA ALA A 87 -5.89 0.55 19.36
C ALA A 87 -4.80 1.53 18.89
N ALA A 88 -4.66 1.75 17.59
CA ALA A 88 -3.70 2.71 17.04
C ALA A 88 -4.26 4.13 16.91
N ARG A 89 -5.54 4.33 17.22
CA ARG A 89 -6.20 5.64 17.13
C ARG A 89 -5.51 6.68 18.02
N GLY A 90 -5.24 7.86 17.43
CA GLY A 90 -4.60 8.98 18.14
C GLY A 90 -3.07 8.89 18.23
N LEU A 91 -2.43 7.81 17.75
CA LEU A 91 -0.97 7.69 17.73
C LEU A 91 -0.32 8.38 16.53
N ALA A 92 -1.10 8.73 15.52
CA ALA A 92 -0.66 9.49 14.35
C ALA A 92 -1.67 10.58 14.01
N HIS A 93 -1.23 11.58 13.26
CA HIS A 93 -2.02 12.74 12.87
C HIS A 93 -2.21 12.81 11.36
N ARG A 94 -1.25 12.27 10.59
CA ARG A 94 -1.25 12.26 9.12
C ARG A 94 -0.71 10.95 8.59
N VAL A 95 -1.15 10.60 7.38
CA VAL A 95 -0.71 9.39 6.70
C VAL A 95 -0.44 9.64 5.22
N ILE A 96 0.66 9.04 4.72
CA ILE A 96 1.05 9.10 3.31
C ILE A 96 1.24 7.66 2.79
N PRO A 97 0.16 6.93 2.51
CA PRO A 97 0.25 5.61 1.90
C PRO A 97 0.50 5.73 0.40
N GLN A 98 1.63 5.18 -0.07
CA GLN A 98 2.12 5.26 -1.44
C GLN A 98 1.98 3.91 -2.15
N SER A 99 1.21 3.84 -3.23
CA SER A 99 1.05 2.63 -4.06
C SER A 99 0.66 1.38 -3.24
N GLY A 100 -0.26 1.52 -2.29
CA GLY A 100 -0.69 0.43 -1.44
C GLY A 100 -1.61 -0.55 -2.18
N ALA A 101 -1.21 -1.81 -2.29
CA ALA A 101 -2.11 -2.89 -2.66
C ALA A 101 -2.86 -3.33 -1.39
N TYR A 102 -3.90 -2.59 -1.03
CA TYR A 102 -4.63 -2.81 0.22
C TYR A 102 -5.42 -4.10 0.18
N ALA A 103 -4.77 -5.16 0.58
CA ALA A 103 -5.35 -6.48 0.69
C ALA A 103 -5.29 -6.95 2.15
N ALA A 104 -6.27 -7.73 2.55
CA ALA A 104 -6.32 -8.41 3.84
C ALA A 104 -6.93 -9.80 3.65
N GLN A 105 -6.61 -10.70 4.55
CA GLN A 105 -7.16 -12.05 4.52
C GLN A 105 -8.33 -12.18 5.48
N ARG A 106 -9.26 -13.07 5.13
CA ARG A 106 -10.25 -13.56 6.07
C ARG A 106 -9.61 -14.61 6.98
N PRO A 107 -10.09 -14.76 8.23
CA PRO A 107 -9.58 -15.77 9.17
C PRO A 107 -9.50 -17.17 8.57
N GLU A 108 -10.53 -17.57 7.82
CA GLU A 108 -10.61 -18.92 7.23
C GLU A 108 -9.50 -19.16 6.19
N SER A 109 -9.22 -18.17 5.34
CA SER A 109 -8.14 -18.24 4.34
C SER A 109 -6.77 -18.23 5.01
N ALA A 110 -6.60 -17.41 6.05
CA ALA A 110 -5.37 -17.32 6.82
C ALA A 110 -5.10 -18.60 7.61
N GLN A 111 -6.14 -19.26 8.15
CA GLN A 111 -6.03 -20.53 8.85
C GLN A 111 -5.57 -21.64 7.91
N LEU A 112 -6.06 -21.70 6.66
CA LEU A 112 -5.59 -22.69 5.68
C LEU A 112 -4.08 -22.57 5.43
N ILE A 113 -3.54 -21.35 5.41
CA ILE A 113 -2.09 -21.13 5.29
C ILE A 113 -1.37 -21.62 6.54
N ALA A 114 -1.89 -21.31 7.71
CA ALA A 114 -1.31 -21.73 8.98
C ALA A 114 -1.27 -23.26 9.08
N ASP A 115 -2.36 -23.94 8.75
CA ASP A 115 -2.43 -25.40 8.74
C ASP A 115 -1.42 -26.03 7.75
N PHE A 116 -1.28 -25.43 6.57
CA PHE A 116 -0.28 -25.84 5.60
C PHE A 116 1.13 -25.68 6.14
N VAL A 117 1.47 -24.53 6.72
CA VAL A 117 2.81 -24.26 7.28
C VAL A 117 3.11 -25.22 8.42
N LEU A 118 2.20 -25.39 9.37
CA LEU A 118 2.37 -26.34 10.49
C LEU A 118 2.59 -27.78 9.98
N LYS A 119 1.82 -28.19 8.99
CA LYS A 119 1.97 -29.53 8.36
C LYS A 119 3.36 -29.71 7.72
N GLN A 120 3.85 -28.69 6.98
CA GLN A 120 5.19 -28.76 6.36
C GLN A 120 6.31 -28.82 7.39
N LEU A 121 6.10 -28.23 8.57
CA LEU A 121 7.06 -28.23 9.67
C LEU A 121 6.92 -29.45 10.60
N GLY A 122 5.89 -30.28 10.42
CA GLY A 122 5.59 -31.41 11.33
C GLY A 122 5.16 -30.98 12.73
N ILE A 123 4.63 -29.75 12.88
CA ILE A 123 4.22 -29.17 14.16
C ILE A 123 2.71 -29.39 14.36
N LYS A 124 2.31 -29.80 15.54
CA LYS A 124 0.89 -29.95 15.89
C LYS A 124 0.24 -28.58 16.11
N ALA A 125 -1.02 -28.43 15.71
CA ALA A 125 -1.80 -27.25 16.00
C ALA A 125 -1.81 -27.00 17.53
N GLY A 126 -1.51 -25.73 17.92
CA GLY A 126 -1.44 -25.34 19.34
C GLY A 126 -0.08 -25.51 20.01
N ASP A 127 0.89 -26.18 19.38
CA ASP A 127 2.26 -26.25 19.90
C ASP A 127 3.07 -25.00 19.53
N LEU A 128 2.79 -23.90 20.25
CA LEU A 128 3.45 -22.62 20.03
C LEU A 128 4.94 -22.65 20.34
N SER A 129 5.35 -23.46 21.33
CA SER A 129 6.76 -23.59 21.71
C SER A 129 7.58 -24.18 20.59
N ALA A 130 7.06 -25.24 19.93
CA ALA A 130 7.71 -25.83 18.77
C ALA A 130 7.77 -24.83 17.61
N LEU A 131 6.70 -24.07 17.36
CA LEU A 131 6.69 -23.06 16.30
C LEU A 131 7.67 -21.91 16.57
N GLN A 132 7.76 -21.42 17.80
CA GLN A 132 8.71 -20.36 18.19
C GLN A 132 10.17 -20.81 18.06
N ALA A 133 10.44 -22.10 18.17
CA ALA A 133 11.77 -22.66 17.99
C ALA A 133 12.19 -22.82 16.50
N VAL A 134 11.27 -22.60 15.54
CA VAL A 134 11.58 -22.72 14.11
C VAL A 134 12.46 -21.56 13.66
N PRO A 135 13.62 -21.80 13.05
CA PRO A 135 14.45 -20.72 12.50
C PRO A 135 13.73 -19.95 11.39
N SER A 136 13.85 -18.62 11.35
CA SER A 136 13.27 -17.74 10.32
C SER A 136 13.59 -18.19 8.89
N ALA A 137 14.81 -18.70 8.65
CA ALA A 137 15.21 -19.24 7.35
C ALA A 137 14.32 -20.40 6.89
N GLN A 138 13.88 -21.27 7.82
CA GLN A 138 12.99 -22.40 7.52
C GLN A 138 11.58 -21.91 7.20
N LEU A 139 11.07 -20.93 7.91
CA LEU A 139 9.78 -20.27 7.59
C LEU A 139 9.84 -19.60 6.21
N THR A 140 10.90 -18.87 5.93
CA THR A 140 11.12 -18.19 4.64
C THR A 140 11.20 -19.20 3.47
N ALA A 141 11.82 -20.35 3.68
CA ALA A 141 11.91 -21.40 2.66
C ALA A 141 10.53 -21.96 2.23
N LEU A 142 9.50 -21.82 3.05
CA LEU A 142 8.13 -22.22 2.71
C LEU A 142 7.39 -21.21 1.83
N TYR A 143 7.89 -19.98 1.71
CA TYR A 143 7.23 -18.89 0.97
C TYR A 143 6.80 -19.29 -0.46
N PRO A 144 7.64 -19.92 -1.31
CA PRO A 144 7.22 -20.32 -2.65
C PRO A 144 6.06 -21.32 -2.65
N SER A 145 5.99 -22.20 -1.65
CA SER A 145 4.94 -23.21 -1.52
C SER A 145 3.63 -22.60 -1.05
N VAL A 146 3.68 -21.70 -0.08
CA VAL A 146 2.53 -20.91 0.39
C VAL A 146 1.98 -20.03 -0.74
N ARG A 147 2.86 -19.41 -1.54
CA ARG A 147 2.43 -18.61 -2.70
C ARG A 147 1.69 -19.44 -3.75
N LYS A 148 2.06 -20.69 -3.95
CA LYS A 148 1.32 -21.60 -4.85
C LYS A 148 -0.07 -21.95 -4.32
N LEU A 149 -0.22 -22.01 -3.00
CA LEU A 149 -1.51 -22.25 -2.36
C LEU A 149 -2.47 -21.05 -2.55
N GLN A 150 -1.95 -19.86 -2.50
CA GLN A 150 -2.70 -18.60 -2.65
C GLN A 150 -2.51 -17.96 -4.03
N GLN A 151 -2.95 -18.62 -5.08
CA GLN A 151 -2.78 -18.13 -6.46
C GLN A 151 -3.50 -16.80 -6.76
N ALA A 152 -4.46 -16.41 -5.93
CA ALA A 152 -5.28 -15.22 -6.15
C ALA A 152 -4.76 -13.96 -5.44
N ALA A 153 -4.01 -14.10 -4.35
CA ALA A 153 -3.52 -12.96 -3.57
C ALA A 153 -2.25 -12.33 -4.18
N PRO A 154 -2.05 -11.00 -4.04
CA PRO A 154 -0.82 -10.35 -4.50
C PRO A 154 0.41 -10.87 -3.75
N GLN A 155 0.23 -11.30 -2.50
CA GLN A 155 1.26 -11.93 -1.68
C GLN A 155 0.63 -12.91 -0.67
N PRO A 156 1.37 -13.95 -0.22
CA PRO A 156 0.78 -15.02 0.58
C PRO A 156 0.51 -14.65 2.04
N TYR A 157 1.23 -13.69 2.59
CA TYR A 157 1.08 -13.24 3.96
C TYR A 157 0.56 -11.81 3.99
N LEU A 158 -0.72 -11.65 4.28
CA LEU A 158 -1.42 -10.38 4.36
C LEU A 158 -1.96 -10.17 5.78
N PRO A 159 -2.21 -8.94 6.19
CA PRO A 159 -2.95 -8.68 7.42
C PRO A 159 -4.28 -9.43 7.42
N VAL A 160 -4.68 -9.92 8.59
CA VAL A 160 -5.88 -10.74 8.76
C VAL A 160 -6.96 -9.92 9.43
N ILE A 161 -8.18 -9.93 8.86
CA ILE A 161 -9.36 -9.33 9.49
C ILE A 161 -9.63 -10.12 10.78
N SER A 162 -9.61 -9.41 11.91
CA SER A 162 -9.68 -10.00 13.24
C SER A 162 -10.25 -8.99 14.23
N GLU A 163 -10.39 -9.35 15.49
CA GLU A 163 -10.80 -8.42 16.52
C GLU A 163 -9.89 -7.18 16.60
N SER A 164 -8.58 -7.34 16.40
CA SER A 164 -7.63 -6.22 16.40
C SER A 164 -7.68 -5.36 15.14
N MET A 165 -8.16 -5.88 14.03
CA MET A 165 -8.37 -5.19 12.75
C MET A 165 -9.72 -5.62 12.18
N PRO A 166 -10.85 -5.02 12.63
CA PRO A 166 -12.18 -5.54 12.38
C PRO A 166 -12.72 -5.29 10.96
N VAL A 167 -12.01 -4.53 10.15
CA VAL A 167 -12.43 -4.16 8.80
C VAL A 167 -11.30 -4.31 7.80
N HIS A 168 -11.66 -4.50 6.54
CA HIS A 168 -10.70 -4.49 5.45
C HIS A 168 -10.02 -3.10 5.35
N PRO A 169 -8.67 -3.01 5.24
CA PRO A 169 -7.96 -1.72 5.23
C PRO A 169 -8.44 -0.72 4.17
N ALA A 170 -8.80 -1.19 2.97
CA ALA A 170 -9.36 -0.32 1.92
C ALA A 170 -10.73 0.28 2.28
N ASP A 171 -11.44 -0.30 3.23
CA ASP A 171 -12.75 0.14 3.69
C ASP A 171 -12.71 0.87 5.04
N ALA A 172 -11.52 1.07 5.61
CA ALA A 172 -11.34 1.67 6.93
C ALA A 172 -12.15 2.98 7.09
N ALA A 173 -11.97 3.94 6.16
CA ALA A 173 -12.69 5.20 6.21
C ALA A 173 -14.21 5.03 6.02
N HIS A 174 -14.67 4.12 5.16
CA HIS A 174 -16.09 3.80 5.02
C HIS A 174 -16.68 3.21 6.30
N ALA A 175 -15.89 2.50 7.08
CA ALA A 175 -16.27 1.91 8.36
C ALA A 175 -16.10 2.87 9.56
N GLY A 176 -15.54 4.06 9.35
CA GLY A 176 -15.40 5.06 10.41
C GLY A 176 -14.02 5.11 11.08
N PHE A 177 -13.00 4.47 10.49
CA PHE A 177 -11.64 4.48 11.01
C PHE A 177 -10.77 5.53 10.32
N GLY A 178 -9.88 6.17 11.08
CA GLY A 178 -8.92 7.15 10.58
C GLY A 178 -9.52 8.42 10.00
N LEU A 179 -10.77 8.76 10.36
CA LEU A 179 -11.49 9.91 9.82
C LEU A 179 -10.88 11.24 10.22
N GLU A 180 -10.16 11.26 11.35
CA GLU A 180 -9.47 12.43 11.90
C GLU A 180 -8.10 12.70 11.29
N LEU A 181 -7.53 11.74 10.55
CA LEU A 181 -6.20 11.85 9.95
C LEU A 181 -6.24 12.72 8.69
N ASP A 182 -5.18 13.49 8.44
CA ASP A 182 -4.98 14.04 7.10
C ASP A 182 -4.34 12.96 6.20
N TYR A 183 -4.79 12.88 4.96
CA TYR A 183 -4.34 11.91 3.95
C TYR A 183 -3.66 12.58 2.77
N LEU A 184 -2.47 12.11 2.42
CA LEU A 184 -1.84 12.34 1.13
C LEU A 184 -1.56 10.97 0.49
N THR A 185 -2.26 10.59 -0.56
CA THR A 185 -2.12 9.25 -1.14
C THR A 185 -2.05 9.29 -2.66
N GLY A 186 -1.45 8.28 -3.25
CA GLY A 186 -1.35 8.21 -4.70
C GLY A 186 -0.64 6.96 -5.20
N THR A 187 -0.44 6.91 -6.51
CA THR A 187 0.15 5.77 -7.22
C THR A 187 1.09 6.24 -8.31
N CYS A 188 1.98 5.33 -8.73
CA CYS A 188 2.76 5.48 -9.94
C CYS A 188 1.93 5.14 -11.19
N ALA A 189 2.33 5.64 -12.36
CA ALA A 189 1.63 5.38 -13.62
C ALA A 189 1.67 3.89 -14.00
N ASP A 190 2.82 3.25 -13.79
CA ASP A 190 3.11 1.89 -14.22
C ASP A 190 3.36 0.97 -13.02
N GLU A 191 2.31 0.73 -12.21
CA GLU A 191 2.40 -0.03 -10.97
C GLU A 191 2.90 -1.47 -11.16
N TRP A 192 2.66 -2.09 -12.31
CA TRP A 192 3.00 -3.49 -12.57
C TRP A 192 3.81 -3.74 -13.85
N VAL A 193 3.94 -2.75 -14.75
CA VAL A 193 4.49 -2.97 -16.11
C VAL A 193 5.94 -3.40 -16.10
N ASN A 194 6.74 -2.88 -15.17
CA ASN A 194 8.19 -3.11 -15.10
C ASN A 194 8.66 -3.78 -13.80
N ALA A 195 7.76 -4.45 -13.07
CA ALA A 195 8.17 -5.13 -11.84
C ALA A 195 9.10 -6.31 -12.20
N PRO A 196 10.42 -6.22 -11.95
CA PRO A 196 11.39 -7.21 -12.42
C PRO A 196 11.19 -8.59 -11.79
N ASP A 197 10.68 -8.65 -10.57
CA ASP A 197 10.55 -9.89 -9.80
C ASP A 197 9.26 -10.68 -10.09
N ILE A 198 8.28 -10.07 -10.72
CA ILE A 198 7.04 -10.76 -11.11
C ILE A 198 7.25 -11.56 -12.38
N ALA A 199 8.11 -11.09 -13.29
CA ALA A 199 8.41 -11.77 -14.55
C ALA A 199 9.18 -13.10 -14.37
N THR A 200 9.92 -13.27 -13.29
CA THR A 200 10.77 -14.45 -13.08
C THR A 200 10.13 -15.57 -12.26
N THR A 201 9.12 -15.26 -11.43
CA THR A 201 8.48 -16.25 -10.55
C THR A 201 6.99 -16.48 -10.81
N VAL A 202 6.31 -15.53 -11.42
CA VAL A 202 4.90 -15.67 -11.83
C VAL A 202 4.88 -15.74 -13.36
N LYS A 203 4.64 -16.91 -13.92
CA LYS A 203 4.42 -17.04 -15.37
C LYS A 203 3.25 -16.15 -15.77
N ASP A 204 3.34 -15.47 -16.92
CA ASP A 204 2.26 -14.64 -17.49
C ASP A 204 0.89 -15.32 -17.49
N THR A 205 0.87 -16.66 -17.55
CA THR A 205 -0.35 -17.47 -17.40
C THR A 205 -1.08 -17.26 -16.07
N HIS A 206 -0.37 -17.04 -14.95
CA HIS A 206 -0.99 -16.84 -13.64
C HIS A 206 -1.60 -15.43 -13.51
N ILE A 207 -0.93 -14.44 -14.10
CA ILE A 207 -1.42 -13.06 -14.16
C ILE A 207 -2.71 -13.00 -15.00
N ARG A 208 -2.71 -13.68 -16.15
CA ARG A 208 -3.90 -13.80 -17.02
C ARG A 208 -5.06 -14.50 -16.33
N GLN A 209 -4.81 -15.63 -15.71
CA GLN A 209 -5.83 -16.38 -14.96
C GLN A 209 -6.42 -15.58 -13.81
N HIS A 210 -5.59 -14.75 -13.18
CA HIS A 210 -6.03 -13.90 -12.08
C HIS A 210 -6.86 -12.72 -12.59
N ALA A 211 -6.41 -12.02 -13.63
CA ALA A 211 -7.18 -10.98 -14.29
C ALA A 211 -8.52 -11.55 -14.83
N GLU A 212 -8.50 -12.74 -15.43
CA GLU A 212 -9.70 -13.42 -15.89
C GLU A 212 -10.69 -13.73 -14.76
N ARG A 213 -10.22 -14.18 -13.60
CA ARG A 213 -11.09 -14.39 -12.43
C ARG A 213 -11.68 -13.10 -11.89
N ILE A 214 -10.86 -12.05 -11.75
CA ILE A 214 -11.32 -10.74 -11.31
C ILE A 214 -12.39 -10.21 -12.25
N LEU A 215 -12.15 -10.28 -13.56
CA LEU A 215 -13.07 -9.77 -14.57
C LEU A 215 -14.30 -10.66 -14.76
N ALA A 216 -14.18 -11.99 -14.64
CA ALA A 216 -15.28 -12.92 -14.79
C ALA A 216 -16.32 -12.79 -13.67
N THR A 217 -15.90 -12.55 -12.44
CA THR A 217 -16.79 -12.38 -11.28
C THR A 217 -17.63 -11.10 -11.33
N ALA A 218 -17.24 -10.12 -12.15
CA ALA A 218 -17.87 -8.80 -12.17
C ALA A 218 -18.77 -8.54 -13.39
N ALA A 219 -18.99 -9.52 -14.24
CA ALA A 219 -19.71 -9.33 -15.52
C ALA A 219 -19.21 -8.11 -16.33
N VAL A 220 -17.90 -7.81 -16.21
CA VAL A 220 -17.29 -6.69 -16.92
C VAL A 220 -17.08 -7.07 -18.37
N ASP A 221 -17.51 -6.21 -19.28
CA ASP A 221 -17.18 -6.34 -20.69
C ASP A 221 -15.66 -6.16 -20.90
N ARG A 222 -14.95 -7.30 -20.97
CA ARG A 222 -13.50 -7.36 -21.13
C ARG A 222 -13.04 -6.60 -22.37
N GLN A 223 -13.82 -6.66 -23.45
CA GLN A 223 -13.46 -6.03 -24.70
C GLN A 223 -13.53 -4.51 -24.59
N ARG A 224 -14.54 -3.99 -23.93
CA ARG A 224 -14.69 -2.57 -23.62
C ARG A 224 -13.57 -2.08 -22.71
N LEU A 225 -13.22 -2.86 -21.68
CA LEU A 225 -12.12 -2.51 -20.78
C LEU A 225 -10.80 -2.40 -21.55
N ILE A 226 -10.45 -3.40 -22.38
CA ILE A 226 -9.25 -3.39 -23.19
C ILE A 226 -9.24 -2.22 -24.18
N SER A 227 -10.38 -1.91 -24.84
CA SER A 227 -10.47 -0.78 -25.75
C SER A 227 -10.21 0.56 -25.04
N THR A 228 -10.76 0.74 -23.85
CA THR A 228 -10.51 1.95 -23.04
C THR A 228 -9.02 2.14 -22.76
N TYR A 229 -8.31 1.07 -22.36
CA TYR A 229 -6.87 1.17 -22.12
C TYR A 229 -6.07 1.43 -23.41
N ARG A 230 -6.46 0.84 -24.52
CA ARG A 230 -5.82 1.08 -25.83
C ARG A 230 -5.99 2.52 -26.32
N GLU A 231 -7.17 3.10 -26.11
CA GLU A 231 -7.42 4.50 -26.46
C GLU A 231 -6.56 5.46 -25.64
N GLN A 232 -6.39 5.18 -24.34
CA GLN A 232 -5.58 6.00 -23.46
C GLN A 232 -4.08 5.78 -23.60
N ARG A 233 -3.66 4.58 -24.03
CA ARG A 233 -2.26 4.17 -24.18
C ARG A 233 -2.04 3.37 -25.46
N PRO A 234 -2.14 4.01 -26.63
CA PRO A 234 -2.14 3.33 -27.93
C PRO A 234 -0.85 2.59 -28.29
N ASN A 235 0.25 2.95 -27.62
CA ASN A 235 1.57 2.37 -27.88
C ASN A 235 1.89 1.12 -27.05
N LEU A 236 1.01 0.71 -26.12
CA LEU A 236 1.22 -0.48 -25.31
C LEU A 236 0.81 -1.76 -26.04
N SER A 237 1.62 -2.81 -25.90
CA SER A 237 1.24 -4.16 -26.33
C SER A 237 0.05 -4.69 -25.52
N PRO A 238 -0.70 -5.69 -26.01
CA PRO A 238 -1.77 -6.33 -25.25
C PRO A 238 -1.32 -6.84 -23.89
N GLU A 239 -0.12 -7.38 -23.78
CA GLU A 239 0.49 -7.84 -22.54
C GLU A 239 0.76 -6.70 -21.55
N GLN A 240 1.26 -5.58 -22.05
CA GLN A 240 1.48 -4.39 -21.24
C GLN A 240 0.15 -3.80 -20.74
N ILE A 241 -0.89 -3.82 -21.59
CA ILE A 241 -2.25 -3.39 -21.18
C ILE A 241 -2.76 -4.28 -20.05
N GLU A 242 -2.61 -5.60 -20.11
CA GLU A 242 -3.01 -6.50 -19.03
C GLU A 242 -2.26 -6.18 -17.71
N LYS A 243 -0.96 -5.88 -17.78
CA LYS A 243 -0.16 -5.47 -16.62
C LYS A 243 -0.64 -4.13 -16.03
N VAL A 244 -0.98 -3.14 -16.85
CA VAL A 244 -1.55 -1.87 -16.40
C VAL A 244 -2.90 -2.10 -15.70
N MET A 245 -3.77 -2.94 -16.28
CA MET A 245 -5.05 -3.31 -15.66
C MET A 245 -4.87 -3.94 -14.27
N LEU A 246 -3.87 -4.81 -14.11
CA LEU A 246 -3.55 -5.40 -12.80
C LEU A 246 -3.06 -4.35 -11.82
N GLY A 247 -2.22 -3.42 -12.25
CA GLY A 247 -1.78 -2.29 -11.44
C GLY A 247 -2.96 -1.42 -10.96
N ASP A 248 -3.93 -1.20 -11.84
CA ASP A 248 -5.14 -0.48 -11.49
C ASP A 248 -5.98 -1.24 -10.46
N VAL A 249 -6.19 -2.53 -10.64
CA VAL A 249 -6.98 -3.36 -9.72
C VAL A 249 -6.30 -3.49 -8.36
N TRP A 250 -4.98 -3.71 -8.33
CA TRP A 250 -4.28 -4.01 -7.08
C TRP A 250 -3.76 -2.79 -6.32
N ALA A 251 -3.48 -1.69 -6.99
CA ALA A 251 -2.93 -0.50 -6.34
C ALA A 251 -3.81 0.74 -6.52
N ARG A 252 -4.13 1.13 -7.75
CA ARG A 252 -4.76 2.43 -8.02
C ARG A 252 -6.20 2.51 -7.52
N LEU A 253 -7.05 1.54 -7.86
CA LEU A 253 -8.45 1.57 -7.42
C LEU A 253 -8.61 1.43 -5.90
N PRO A 254 -7.87 0.55 -5.20
CA PRO A 254 -7.86 0.54 -3.75
C PRO A 254 -7.41 1.87 -3.13
N THR A 255 -6.37 2.50 -3.68
CA THR A 255 -5.92 3.84 -3.24
C THR A 255 -7.01 4.90 -3.43
N LEU A 256 -7.68 4.90 -4.58
CA LEU A 256 -8.79 5.81 -4.84
C LEU A 256 -9.99 5.52 -3.91
N ARG A 257 -10.26 4.26 -3.61
CA ARG A 257 -11.33 3.89 -2.66
C ARG A 257 -11.06 4.44 -1.27
N VAL A 258 -9.82 4.35 -0.79
CA VAL A 258 -9.42 4.98 0.49
C VAL A 258 -9.63 6.50 0.43
N ALA A 259 -9.13 7.15 -0.62
CA ALA A 259 -9.27 8.60 -0.78
C ALA A 259 -10.74 9.05 -0.86
N GLN A 260 -11.56 8.33 -1.63
CA GLN A 260 -12.99 8.61 -1.79
C GLN A 260 -13.77 8.42 -0.48
N GLY A 261 -13.48 7.34 0.25
CA GLY A 261 -14.10 7.07 1.55
C GLY A 261 -13.74 8.12 2.59
N HIS A 262 -12.48 8.52 2.63
CA HIS A 262 -12.01 9.55 3.54
C HIS A 262 -12.55 10.93 3.16
N ALA A 263 -12.52 11.33 1.89
CA ALA A 263 -13.09 12.59 1.42
C ALA A 263 -14.62 12.69 1.59
N LEU A 264 -15.31 11.55 1.72
CA LEU A 264 -16.76 11.51 1.97
C LEU A 264 -17.11 11.67 3.45
N ARG A 265 -16.32 11.11 4.35
CA ARG A 265 -16.64 10.92 5.77
C ARG A 265 -15.63 11.51 6.73
N GLY A 266 -14.41 11.76 6.28
CA GLY A 266 -13.34 12.28 7.13
C GLY A 266 -13.57 13.70 7.60
N SER A 267 -13.02 14.03 8.75
CA SER A 267 -12.85 15.39 9.25
C SER A 267 -11.47 15.96 8.91
N GLY A 268 -10.51 15.08 8.60
CA GLY A 268 -9.20 15.44 8.06
C GLY A 268 -9.25 15.70 6.56
N LYS A 269 -8.22 16.32 6.04
CA LYS A 269 -8.07 16.65 4.62
C LYS A 269 -7.60 15.45 3.82
N THR A 270 -7.94 15.43 2.54
CA THR A 270 -7.49 14.40 1.60
C THR A 270 -6.79 15.05 0.41
N TYR A 271 -5.62 14.54 0.05
CA TYR A 271 -4.88 14.95 -1.15
C TYR A 271 -4.49 13.71 -1.95
N CYS A 272 -4.54 13.83 -3.28
CA CYS A 272 -4.16 12.75 -4.18
C CYS A 272 -3.04 13.14 -5.12
N TYR A 273 -2.13 12.20 -5.39
CA TYR A 273 -1.11 12.36 -6.43
C TYR A 273 -1.13 11.20 -7.43
N TYR A 274 -0.55 11.48 -8.59
CA TYR A 274 -0.27 10.53 -9.65
C TYR A 274 1.15 10.76 -10.14
N PHE A 275 2.05 9.86 -9.81
CA PHE A 275 3.44 9.92 -10.26
C PHE A 275 3.53 9.40 -11.69
N ALA A 276 3.69 10.29 -12.65
CA ALA A 276 3.68 9.98 -14.07
C ALA A 276 5.05 10.22 -14.70
N GLU A 277 5.43 9.36 -15.63
CA GLU A 277 6.56 9.63 -16.49
C GLU A 277 6.27 10.87 -17.35
N THR A 278 7.17 11.85 -17.29
CA THR A 278 7.04 13.09 -18.04
C THR A 278 8.31 13.45 -18.81
N ALA A 279 9.36 12.63 -18.66
CA ALA A 279 10.60 12.74 -19.40
C ALA A 279 11.25 11.35 -19.57
N PRO A 280 12.00 11.08 -20.64
CA PRO A 280 12.60 9.76 -20.92
C PRO A 280 13.51 9.20 -19.80
N ALA A 281 13.95 10.05 -18.88
CA ALA A 281 14.86 9.68 -17.79
C ALA A 281 14.16 9.44 -16.44
N ILE A 282 12.83 9.57 -16.36
CA ILE A 282 12.07 9.38 -15.12
C ILE A 282 11.12 8.22 -15.31
N SER A 283 11.45 7.08 -14.72
CA SER A 283 10.55 5.93 -14.69
C SER A 283 9.32 6.24 -13.82
N ALA A 284 8.16 5.83 -14.27
CA ALA A 284 6.91 5.87 -13.50
C ALA A 284 6.50 4.48 -12.98
N ALA A 285 7.44 3.55 -12.91
CA ALA A 285 7.24 2.22 -12.36
C ALA A 285 6.93 2.26 -10.85
N ARG A 286 6.32 1.21 -10.33
CA ARG A 286 6.06 1.05 -8.90
C ARG A 286 7.33 1.29 -8.08
N GLY A 287 7.23 2.14 -7.07
CA GLY A 287 8.35 2.51 -6.20
C GLY A 287 9.22 3.67 -6.73
N SER A 288 8.95 4.18 -7.95
CA SER A 288 9.67 5.35 -8.45
C SER A 288 9.42 6.61 -7.63
N ASP A 289 8.31 6.68 -6.92
CA ASP A 289 7.98 7.73 -5.96
C ASP A 289 8.88 7.73 -4.70
N LEU A 290 9.70 6.69 -4.48
CA LEU A 290 10.77 6.67 -3.49
C LEU A 290 11.96 7.59 -3.85
N ILE A 291 11.93 8.22 -5.02
CA ILE A 291 12.87 9.29 -5.41
C ILE A 291 12.95 10.43 -4.38
N ILE A 292 11.96 10.54 -3.48
CA ILE A 292 11.96 11.46 -2.34
C ILE A 292 13.17 11.30 -1.41
N PHE A 293 13.79 10.11 -1.37
CA PHE A 293 15.03 9.87 -0.61
C PHE A 293 16.29 10.40 -1.31
N GLY A 294 16.17 10.92 -2.55
CA GLY A 294 17.26 11.52 -3.27
C GLY A 294 18.33 10.50 -3.69
N ASN A 295 19.59 10.74 -3.33
CA ASN A 295 20.73 9.91 -3.74
C ASN A 295 20.93 8.63 -2.91
N ASP A 296 19.94 8.20 -2.15
CA ASP A 296 20.02 6.93 -1.43
C ASP A 296 20.11 5.76 -2.43
N ARG A 297 21.31 5.24 -2.63
CA ARG A 297 21.57 4.11 -3.54
C ARG A 297 20.98 2.79 -3.05
N SER A 298 20.52 2.73 -1.81
CA SER A 298 19.76 1.57 -1.29
C SER A 298 18.34 1.52 -1.84
N VAL A 299 17.85 2.62 -2.43
CA VAL A 299 16.54 2.75 -3.03
C VAL A 299 16.66 2.60 -4.54
N ALA A 300 15.90 1.68 -5.12
CA ALA A 300 15.90 1.42 -6.57
C ALA A 300 15.49 2.65 -7.42
N ALA A 301 14.89 3.66 -6.81
CA ALA A 301 14.44 4.90 -7.43
C ALA A 301 15.45 6.05 -7.29
N ALA A 302 16.73 5.78 -7.08
CA ALA A 302 17.73 6.85 -7.05
C ALA A 302 17.69 7.66 -8.37
N PRO A 303 17.75 9.02 -8.29
CA PRO A 303 17.64 9.87 -9.47
C PRO A 303 18.73 9.55 -10.49
N SER A 304 18.33 9.25 -11.72
CA SER A 304 19.23 8.97 -12.85
C SER A 304 19.63 10.23 -13.64
N SER A 305 19.01 11.38 -13.32
CA SER A 305 19.24 12.66 -14.01
C SER A 305 18.98 13.85 -13.08
N ALA A 306 19.43 15.04 -13.46
CA ALA A 306 19.15 16.29 -12.76
C ALA A 306 17.63 16.54 -12.66
N ALA A 307 16.89 16.34 -13.75
CA ALA A 307 15.43 16.48 -13.75
C ALA A 307 14.75 15.51 -12.77
N ALA A 308 15.22 14.28 -12.67
CA ALA A 308 14.72 13.32 -11.70
C ALA A 308 15.02 13.76 -10.26
N ALA A 309 16.21 14.32 -10.01
CA ALA A 309 16.57 14.86 -8.70
C ALA A 309 15.70 16.05 -8.30
N GLU A 310 15.33 16.92 -9.24
CA GLU A 310 14.42 18.05 -9.02
C GLU A 310 13.01 17.57 -8.66
N VAL A 311 12.48 16.56 -9.37
CA VAL A 311 11.18 15.94 -9.05
C VAL A 311 11.21 15.33 -7.65
N GLY A 312 12.27 14.60 -7.30
CA GLY A 312 12.44 14.04 -5.95
C GLY A 312 12.50 15.11 -4.86
N ALA A 313 13.19 16.21 -5.12
CA ALA A 313 13.25 17.35 -4.19
C ALA A 313 11.89 18.06 -4.04
N LEU A 314 11.15 18.23 -5.13
CA LEU A 314 9.80 18.80 -5.11
C LEU A 314 8.86 17.94 -4.27
N MET A 315 8.81 16.64 -4.55
CA MET A 315 7.99 15.70 -3.77
C MET A 315 8.35 15.72 -2.29
N ARG A 316 9.65 15.63 -1.96
CA ARG A 316 10.10 15.65 -0.57
C ARG A 316 9.66 16.91 0.15
N ARG A 317 9.80 18.09 -0.47
CA ARG A 317 9.31 19.35 0.11
C ARG A 317 7.80 19.31 0.34
N ALA A 318 7.02 18.79 -0.60
CA ALA A 318 5.57 18.66 -0.46
C ALA A 318 5.21 17.67 0.68
N TRP A 319 5.89 16.53 0.80
CA TRP A 319 5.71 15.57 1.90
C TRP A 319 6.06 16.20 3.25
N CYS A 320 7.18 16.92 3.34
CA CYS A 320 7.59 17.63 4.55
C CYS A 320 6.60 18.75 4.92
N ASN A 321 6.08 19.48 3.92
CA ASN A 321 5.08 20.51 4.16
C ASN A 321 3.77 19.93 4.68
N PHE A 322 3.30 18.85 4.06
CA PHE A 322 2.16 18.09 4.54
C PHE A 322 2.37 17.57 5.96
N ALA A 323 3.55 17.03 6.27
CA ALA A 323 3.87 16.54 7.61
C ALA A 323 3.85 17.65 8.67
N ARG A 324 4.16 18.89 8.32
CA ARG A 324 4.14 20.04 9.26
C ARG A 324 2.75 20.56 9.53
N ASN A 325 1.95 20.76 8.50
CA ASN A 325 0.71 21.56 8.56
C ASN A 325 -0.50 20.95 7.86
N GLY A 326 -0.40 19.71 7.35
CA GLY A 326 -1.51 19.01 6.70
C GLY A 326 -1.83 19.54 5.29
N ASP A 327 -0.92 20.31 4.65
CA ASP A 327 -1.08 20.83 3.30
C ASP A 327 0.20 20.56 2.48
N PRO A 328 0.15 19.78 1.38
CA PRO A 328 1.31 19.52 0.54
C PRO A 328 1.66 20.65 -0.43
N SER A 329 0.87 21.72 -0.50
CA SER A 329 1.09 22.86 -1.42
C SER A 329 2.45 23.49 -1.22
N LEU A 330 3.08 23.90 -2.31
CA LEU A 330 4.31 24.67 -2.33
C LEU A 330 4.02 26.04 -2.93
N PRO A 331 4.87 27.07 -2.72
CA PRO A 331 4.64 28.42 -3.25
C PRO A 331 4.42 28.46 -4.76
N ASP A 332 5.05 27.56 -5.48
CA ASP A 332 5.02 27.41 -6.95
C ASP A 332 4.14 26.26 -7.44
N ALA A 333 3.52 25.48 -6.53
CA ALA A 333 2.68 24.34 -6.85
C ALA A 333 1.52 24.19 -5.86
N SER A 334 0.43 24.90 -6.12
CA SER A 334 -0.81 24.78 -5.34
C SER A 334 -1.42 23.40 -5.52
N TRP A 335 -1.77 22.75 -4.42
CA TRP A 335 -2.31 21.39 -4.41
C TRP A 335 -3.73 21.41 -3.82
N PRO A 336 -4.79 21.33 -4.65
CA PRO A 336 -6.15 21.35 -4.15
C PRO A 336 -6.50 20.10 -3.36
N GLU A 337 -7.31 20.27 -2.35
CA GLU A 337 -7.88 19.19 -1.58
C GLU A 337 -8.74 18.30 -2.49
N TYR A 338 -8.59 16.97 -2.35
CA TYR A 338 -9.36 15.99 -3.08
C TYR A 338 -10.81 15.95 -2.57
N ASN A 339 -11.76 15.99 -3.49
CA ASN A 339 -13.17 15.74 -3.20
C ASN A 339 -13.78 14.81 -4.24
N ASN A 340 -14.87 14.14 -3.91
CA ASN A 340 -15.49 13.13 -4.76
C ASN A 340 -16.13 13.68 -6.04
N LYS A 341 -16.33 15.00 -6.16
CA LYS A 341 -16.89 15.64 -7.34
C LYS A 341 -15.80 15.93 -8.39
N GLN A 342 -14.72 16.58 -7.99
CA GLN A 342 -13.63 17.01 -8.87
C GLN A 342 -12.53 15.94 -8.99
N GLN A 343 -12.28 15.20 -7.91
CA GLN A 343 -11.22 14.20 -7.82
C GLN A 343 -9.86 14.77 -8.25
N SER A 344 -9.58 16.00 -7.81
CA SER A 344 -8.38 16.74 -8.14
C SER A 344 -7.15 15.96 -7.71
N THR A 345 -6.27 15.68 -8.65
CA THR A 345 -5.08 14.84 -8.44
C THR A 345 -3.85 15.57 -8.98
N MET A 346 -2.81 15.70 -8.16
CA MET A 346 -1.54 16.27 -8.58
C MET A 346 -0.79 15.25 -9.45
N ARG A 347 -0.68 15.53 -10.74
CA ARG A 347 0.22 14.80 -11.61
C ARG A 347 1.64 15.28 -11.36
N ILE A 348 2.46 14.42 -10.77
CA ILE A 348 3.85 14.72 -10.43
C ILE A 348 4.77 14.37 -11.59
N GLY A 349 5.64 15.30 -11.93
CA GLY A 349 6.64 15.23 -12.97
C GLY A 349 7.47 16.51 -12.94
N PRO A 350 8.34 16.77 -13.94
CA PRO A 350 9.15 18.00 -14.03
C PRO A 350 8.32 19.29 -13.97
N GLN A 351 7.10 19.23 -14.48
CA GLN A 351 6.11 20.30 -14.35
C GLN A 351 4.85 19.70 -13.73
N PRO A 352 4.65 19.87 -12.41
CA PRO A 352 3.46 19.36 -11.74
C PRO A 352 2.21 20.08 -12.25
N THR A 353 1.14 19.31 -12.47
CA THR A 353 -0.14 19.83 -12.96
C THR A 353 -1.31 19.17 -12.25
N ILE A 354 -2.41 19.90 -12.10
CA ILE A 354 -3.65 19.31 -11.57
C ILE A 354 -4.43 18.68 -12.73
N ILE A 355 -4.84 17.45 -12.49
CA ILE A 355 -5.75 16.70 -13.37
C ILE A 355 -7.01 16.35 -12.61
N GLU A 356 -8.16 16.49 -13.26
CA GLU A 356 -9.45 16.19 -12.66
C GLU A 356 -9.98 14.85 -13.16
N ARG A 357 -10.46 14.02 -12.22
CA ARG A 357 -11.05 12.71 -12.52
C ARG A 357 -10.21 11.82 -13.44
N PRO A 358 -8.88 11.68 -13.19
CA PRO A 358 -7.96 11.05 -14.14
C PRO A 358 -8.28 9.58 -14.45
N PHE A 359 -9.05 8.91 -13.57
CA PHE A 359 -9.35 7.47 -13.67
C PHE A 359 -10.87 7.20 -13.64
N ALA A 360 -11.68 8.15 -14.10
CA ALA A 360 -13.13 8.06 -14.03
C ALA A 360 -13.67 6.84 -14.78
N GLU A 361 -13.16 6.56 -15.97
CA GLU A 361 -13.64 5.44 -16.79
C GLU A 361 -13.18 4.09 -16.22
N GLN A 362 -11.92 3.98 -15.77
CA GLN A 362 -11.41 2.80 -15.08
C GLN A 362 -12.22 2.52 -13.81
N SER A 363 -12.45 3.55 -13.00
CA SER A 363 -13.25 3.44 -11.78
C SER A 363 -14.70 3.03 -12.09
N ARG A 364 -15.28 3.51 -13.18
CA ARG A 364 -16.64 3.15 -13.60
C ARG A 364 -16.73 1.67 -14.02
N ILE A 365 -15.75 1.19 -14.79
CA ILE A 365 -15.74 -0.18 -15.31
C ILE A 365 -15.33 -1.18 -14.24
N LEU A 366 -14.24 -0.89 -13.51
CA LEU A 366 -13.66 -1.79 -12.53
C LEU A 366 -14.20 -1.57 -11.11
N GLY A 367 -14.86 -0.45 -10.83
CA GLY A 367 -15.41 -0.14 -9.51
C GLY A 367 -16.47 -1.15 -9.07
N ALA A 368 -17.27 -1.69 -10.01
CA ALA A 368 -18.21 -2.78 -9.73
C ALA A 368 -17.48 -4.09 -9.35
N VAL A 369 -16.32 -4.34 -9.95
CA VAL A 369 -15.43 -5.45 -9.56
C VAL A 369 -14.99 -5.30 -8.11
N MET A 370 -14.56 -4.08 -7.76
CA MET A 370 -14.04 -3.79 -6.43
C MET A 370 -15.13 -3.81 -5.35
N ALA A 371 -16.33 -3.31 -5.65
CA ALA A 371 -17.43 -3.26 -4.68
C ALA A 371 -17.96 -4.65 -4.27
N ASN A 372 -17.90 -5.63 -5.18
CA ASN A 372 -18.49 -6.96 -4.98
C ASN A 372 -17.46 -8.04 -4.64
N ASN A 373 -16.17 -7.83 -4.84
CA ASN A 373 -15.19 -8.90 -4.93
C ASN A 373 -14.11 -8.96 -3.85
N TRP A 374 -13.91 -7.93 -3.03
CA TRP A 374 -13.05 -8.10 -1.84
C TRP A 374 -13.48 -9.30 -1.01
N GLN A 375 -14.81 -9.53 -0.95
CA GLN A 375 -15.39 -10.65 -0.22
C GLN A 375 -15.29 -11.99 -0.94
N SER A 376 -15.29 -12.02 -2.27
CA SER A 376 -15.29 -13.26 -3.06
C SER A 376 -13.91 -13.71 -3.52
N MET A 377 -12.90 -12.83 -3.50
CA MET A 377 -11.54 -13.17 -3.90
C MET A 377 -10.75 -13.93 -2.81
N GLY A 378 -11.39 -14.21 -1.66
CA GLY A 378 -10.71 -14.88 -0.54
C GLY A 378 -9.61 -14.00 0.09
N LEU A 379 -9.68 -12.69 -0.18
CA LEU A 379 -8.79 -11.67 0.31
C LEU A 379 -9.40 -11.02 1.53
#